data_29721ff6e385b505ab6cc3f5a1cb4371
#
_entry.id   29721ff6e385b505ab6cc3f5a1cb4371
#
_cell.length_a   1.000
_cell.length_b   1.000
_cell.length_c   1.000
_cell.angle_alpha   90.00
_cell.angle_beta   90.00
_cell.angle_gamma   90.00
#
_symmetry.space_group_name_H-M   'P 1'
#
loop_
_entity.id
_entity.type
_entity.pdbx_description
1 polymer ?
#
loop_
_entity_poly.entity_id
_entity_poly.type
_entity_poly.pdbx_seq_one_letter_code
_entity_poly.pdbx_strand_id
1 'polypeptide(L)'
;MQFFRRSMLQVMVSGALCSALPSIAFAQTQKLAPEYDVIVIGSGFAGLAAAISAAENGAKVVVLEKMQVAGGNSSRSGGMMAIPGSSVQKEQGIEDSPAKLAADMKRIGLGLGDPEHIKVVTELAAPTFEWTKKQGVVWRTDLTGKGGHSARRCLITEEGTGQGILIPFMKKLKELGVPVVTGMKVIRLDQNKEGRVIGVTALEDYKFGKEDSGKPVEIKAKDGVILAFGGFSADVGYRTRLDPKLTGNLK
;
A
#
# COMPACT_ATOMS: atom_id res chain seq x y z
N MET A 1 -50.75 -22.62 56.14
CA MET A 1 -49.77 -23.73 56.10
C MET A 1 -48.76 -23.38 55.04
N GLN A 2 -47.74 -22.70 55.41
CA GLN A 2 -46.36 -23.14 55.66
C GLN A 2 -45.91 -24.21 54.67
N PHE A 3 -44.92 -23.83 53.77
CA PHE A 3 -43.60 -24.41 53.76
C PHE A 3 -42.70 -23.80 52.66
N PHE A 4 -41.75 -23.14 53.13
CA PHE A 4 -40.27 -23.18 52.97
C PHE A 4 -39.65 -22.74 51.65
N ARG A 5 -38.97 -21.62 51.81
CA ARG A 5 -37.85 -21.09 51.04
C ARG A 5 -36.71 -22.12 50.85
N ARG A 6 -36.13 -22.15 49.67
CA ARG A 6 -34.66 -22.28 49.56
C ARG A 6 -34.19 -21.56 48.31
N SER A 7 -33.46 -20.51 48.58
CA SER A 7 -32.65 -19.74 47.62
C SER A 7 -31.54 -20.64 47.08
N MET A 8 -31.38 -20.70 45.76
CA MET A 8 -30.09 -21.05 45.14
C MET A 8 -29.68 -19.90 44.26
N LEU A 9 -28.72 -19.15 44.77
CA LEU A 9 -27.95 -18.12 44.05
C LEU A 9 -27.04 -18.85 43.06
N GLN A 10 -27.42 -18.92 41.79
CA GLN A 10 -26.52 -19.31 40.75
C GLN A 10 -25.83 -18.05 40.25
N VAL A 11 -24.60 -17.87 40.68
CA VAL A 11 -23.63 -16.90 40.11
C VAL A 11 -23.27 -17.41 38.73
N MET A 12 -23.89 -16.86 37.69
CA MET A 12 -23.38 -16.99 36.33
C MET A 12 -22.18 -16.05 36.20
N VAL A 13 -20.98 -16.62 36.28
CA VAL A 13 -19.75 -15.99 35.82
C VAL A 13 -19.77 -16.08 34.32
N SER A 14 -20.32 -15.05 33.66
CA SER A 14 -20.16 -14.85 32.23
C SER A 14 -18.75 -14.37 31.99
N GLY A 15 -17.83 -15.32 31.76
CA GLY A 15 -16.51 -15.01 31.25
C GLY A 15 -16.61 -14.44 29.83
N ALA A 16 -16.58 -13.11 29.73
CA ALA A 16 -16.33 -12.47 28.46
C ALA A 16 -14.91 -12.82 28.00
N LEU A 17 -14.79 -13.85 27.14
CA LEU A 17 -13.59 -14.03 26.33
C LEU A 17 -13.51 -12.85 25.35
N CYS A 18 -12.90 -11.76 25.78
CA CYS A 18 -12.33 -10.79 24.85
C CYS A 18 -11.24 -11.51 24.08
N SER A 19 -11.58 -12.03 22.90
CA SER A 19 -10.58 -12.42 21.90
C SER A 19 -9.85 -11.14 21.47
N ALA A 20 -8.77 -10.83 22.16
CA ALA A 20 -7.81 -9.83 21.71
C ALA A 20 -7.25 -10.32 20.38
N LEU A 21 -7.77 -9.77 19.28
CA LEU A 21 -7.08 -9.87 18.00
C LEU A 21 -5.67 -9.30 18.23
N PRO A 22 -4.61 -10.02 17.85
CA PRO A 22 -3.27 -9.49 17.98
C PRO A 22 -3.18 -8.25 17.08
N SER A 23 -3.22 -7.08 17.69
CA SER A 23 -2.79 -5.85 17.04
C SER A 23 -1.34 -6.09 16.64
N ILE A 24 -1.07 -6.31 15.36
CA ILE A 24 0.29 -6.38 14.84
C ILE A 24 0.84 -4.96 14.91
N ALA A 25 1.25 -4.55 16.09
CA ALA A 25 2.02 -3.34 16.30
C ALA A 25 3.44 -3.60 15.76
N PHE A 26 3.66 -3.30 14.49
CA PHE A 26 4.99 -3.26 13.89
C PHE A 26 5.69 -1.93 14.23
N ALA A 27 5.71 -1.55 15.47
CA ALA A 27 6.55 -0.45 15.95
C ALA A 27 7.83 -1.06 16.51
N GLN A 28 8.75 -1.48 15.64
CA GLN A 28 10.14 -1.62 16.07
C GLN A 28 10.79 -0.24 15.95
N THR A 29 11.24 0.29 17.07
CA THR A 29 12.27 1.33 17.14
C THR A 29 13.60 0.72 16.67
N GLN A 30 13.66 0.36 15.38
CA GLN A 30 14.88 -0.13 14.78
C GLN A 30 15.74 1.10 14.49
N LYS A 31 16.89 1.20 15.13
CA LYS A 31 17.85 2.27 14.87
C LYS A 31 18.20 2.28 13.39
N LEU A 32 17.86 3.36 12.69
CA LEU A 32 18.16 3.53 11.28
C LEU A 32 19.67 3.46 11.03
N ALA A 33 20.05 2.76 9.98
CA ALA A 33 21.41 2.88 9.48
C ALA A 33 21.58 4.24 8.79
N PRO A 34 22.77 4.84 8.82
CA PRO A 34 23.01 6.13 8.19
C PRO A 34 22.97 6.06 6.66
N GLU A 35 23.07 4.84 6.08
CA GLU A 35 23.12 4.62 4.64
C GLU A 35 22.42 3.31 4.24
N TYR A 36 21.71 3.40 3.11
CA TYR A 36 21.06 2.29 2.41
C TYR A 36 21.42 2.35 0.93
N ASP A 37 21.27 1.24 0.19
CA ASP A 37 21.40 1.26 -1.26
C ASP A 37 20.16 1.95 -1.85
N VAL A 38 18.96 1.59 -1.38
CA VAL A 38 17.70 2.16 -1.86
C VAL A 38 16.85 2.64 -0.67
N ILE A 39 16.35 3.87 -0.78
CA ILE A 39 15.34 4.42 0.12
C ILE A 39 14.00 4.46 -0.61
N VAL A 40 12.95 3.88 -0.02
CA VAL A 40 11.58 3.93 -0.54
C VAL A 40 10.74 4.86 0.33
N ILE A 41 10.10 5.86 -0.28
CA ILE A 41 9.24 6.82 0.42
C ILE A 41 7.78 6.42 0.24
N GLY A 42 7.14 5.98 1.32
CA GLY A 42 5.75 5.54 1.37
C GLY A 42 5.60 4.02 1.42
N SER A 43 4.70 3.56 2.28
CA SER A 43 4.44 2.15 2.58
C SER A 43 3.14 1.61 1.95
N GLY A 44 2.62 2.26 0.90
CA GLY A 44 1.52 1.73 0.08
C GLY A 44 1.96 0.55 -0.79
N PHE A 45 1.06 -0.02 -1.61
CA PHE A 45 1.37 -1.16 -2.48
C PHE A 45 2.62 -0.96 -3.32
N ALA A 46 2.74 0.20 -3.96
CA ALA A 46 3.88 0.50 -4.82
C ALA A 46 5.20 0.52 -4.05
N GLY A 47 5.22 1.14 -2.86
CA GLY A 47 6.43 1.21 -2.04
C GLY A 47 6.85 -0.14 -1.50
N LEU A 48 5.91 -0.93 -0.95
CA LEU A 48 6.23 -2.26 -0.45
C LEU A 48 6.67 -3.19 -1.58
N ALA A 49 6.03 -3.15 -2.76
CA ALA A 49 6.43 -3.93 -3.92
C ALA A 49 7.84 -3.56 -4.41
N ALA A 50 8.13 -2.26 -4.50
CA ALA A 50 9.45 -1.76 -4.87
C ALA A 50 10.52 -2.20 -3.87
N ALA A 51 10.23 -2.12 -2.56
CA ALA A 51 11.15 -2.54 -1.51
C ALA A 51 11.44 -4.04 -1.56
N ILE A 52 10.40 -4.88 -1.76
CA ILE A 52 10.57 -6.33 -1.94
C ILE A 52 11.44 -6.60 -3.15
N SER A 53 11.11 -6.00 -4.31
CA SER A 53 11.87 -6.21 -5.54
C SER A 53 13.34 -5.80 -5.40
N ALA A 54 13.62 -4.64 -4.81
CA ALA A 54 14.98 -4.19 -4.58
C ALA A 54 15.76 -5.13 -3.63
N ALA A 55 15.14 -5.56 -2.54
CA ALA A 55 15.77 -6.46 -1.58
C ALA A 55 15.99 -7.87 -2.15
N GLU A 56 15.06 -8.40 -2.93
CA GLU A 56 15.23 -9.69 -3.65
C GLU A 56 16.39 -9.65 -4.65
N ASN A 57 16.77 -8.45 -5.13
CA ASN A 57 17.94 -8.21 -5.97
C ASN A 57 19.22 -7.82 -5.19
N GLY A 58 19.21 -8.01 -3.87
CA GLY A 58 20.38 -7.85 -3.01
C GLY A 58 20.65 -6.44 -2.49
N ALA A 59 19.77 -5.47 -2.75
CA ALA A 59 19.92 -4.12 -2.23
C ALA A 59 19.60 -4.05 -0.72
N LYS A 60 20.35 -3.25 0.02
CA LYS A 60 20.01 -2.84 1.38
C LYS A 60 18.96 -1.73 1.33
N VAL A 61 17.73 -2.05 1.74
CA VAL A 61 16.55 -1.18 1.55
C VAL A 61 16.00 -0.70 2.90
N VAL A 62 15.41 0.51 2.89
CA VAL A 62 14.54 1.02 3.95
C VAL A 62 13.27 1.62 3.34
N VAL A 63 12.13 1.41 4.01
CA VAL A 63 10.87 2.09 3.67
C VAL A 63 10.58 3.13 4.75
N LEU A 64 10.40 4.39 4.33
CA LEU A 64 10.07 5.51 5.21
C LEU A 64 8.59 5.89 5.04
N GLU A 65 7.83 5.83 6.14
CA GLU A 65 6.40 6.14 6.17
C GLU A 65 6.12 7.29 7.12
N LYS A 66 5.45 8.35 6.64
CA LYS A 66 5.17 9.53 7.48
C LYS A 66 4.11 9.27 8.56
N MET A 67 3.16 8.37 8.29
CA MET A 67 2.11 8.03 9.24
C MET A 67 2.64 7.10 10.33
N GLN A 68 1.91 7.01 11.44
CA GLN A 68 2.23 6.06 12.53
C GLN A 68 1.85 4.62 12.19
N VAL A 69 1.11 4.43 11.09
CA VAL A 69 0.68 3.11 10.60
C VAL A 69 1.03 2.99 9.12
N ALA A 70 1.66 1.88 8.76
CA ALA A 70 1.99 1.58 7.38
C ALA A 70 0.75 1.22 6.53
N GLY A 71 0.86 1.40 5.21
CA GLY A 71 -0.14 0.98 4.22
C GLY A 71 -0.85 2.13 3.49
N GLY A 72 -0.87 3.33 4.06
CA GLY A 72 -1.48 4.51 3.42
C GLY A 72 -2.89 4.25 2.88
N ASN A 73 -3.21 4.82 1.72
CA ASN A 73 -4.52 4.62 1.06
C ASN A 73 -4.72 3.17 0.56
N SER A 74 -3.65 2.41 0.36
CA SER A 74 -3.74 1.01 -0.04
C SER A 74 -4.48 0.16 0.99
N SER A 75 -4.32 0.46 2.29
CA SER A 75 -5.03 -0.23 3.37
C SER A 75 -6.55 -0.05 3.34
N ARG A 76 -7.02 1.04 2.72
CA ARG A 76 -8.45 1.40 2.61
C ARG A 76 -9.07 0.97 1.29
N SER A 77 -8.28 0.42 0.37
CA SER A 77 -8.76 -0.06 -0.92
C SER A 77 -9.55 -1.36 -0.78
N GLY A 78 -10.35 -1.68 -1.78
CA GLY A 78 -11.07 -2.96 -1.86
C GLY A 78 -10.18 -4.16 -2.22
N GLY A 79 -8.87 -3.99 -2.38
CA GLY A 79 -7.96 -5.09 -2.74
C GLY A 79 -8.26 -5.72 -4.10
N MET A 80 -8.74 -4.91 -5.05
CA MET A 80 -9.12 -5.37 -6.39
C MET A 80 -8.05 -5.00 -7.43
N MET A 81 -7.82 -5.90 -8.37
CA MET A 81 -6.89 -5.70 -9.49
C MET A 81 -7.54 -6.14 -10.80
N ALA A 82 -7.39 -5.33 -11.86
CA ALA A 82 -7.82 -5.67 -13.21
C ALA A 82 -6.69 -6.40 -13.94
N ILE A 83 -6.93 -7.66 -14.34
CA ILE A 83 -5.87 -8.57 -14.82
C ILE A 83 -6.30 -9.19 -16.14
N PRO A 84 -6.02 -8.55 -17.28
CA PRO A 84 -6.35 -9.10 -18.59
C PRO A 84 -5.48 -10.32 -18.91
N GLY A 85 -6.08 -11.38 -19.40
CA GLY A 85 -5.38 -12.62 -19.78
C GLY A 85 -4.88 -13.44 -18.59
N SER A 86 -5.48 -13.28 -17.40
CA SER A 86 -5.15 -14.05 -16.20
C SER A 86 -5.38 -15.55 -16.39
N SER A 87 -4.69 -16.38 -15.58
CA SER A 87 -4.93 -17.82 -15.51
C SER A 87 -6.41 -18.12 -15.20
N VAL A 88 -7.01 -17.35 -14.29
CA VAL A 88 -8.43 -17.50 -13.92
C VAL A 88 -9.38 -17.20 -15.09
N GLN A 89 -9.08 -16.19 -15.92
CA GLN A 89 -9.88 -15.96 -17.13
C GLN A 89 -9.78 -17.12 -18.13
N LYS A 90 -8.57 -17.64 -18.32
CA LYS A 90 -8.34 -18.79 -19.24
C LYS A 90 -9.10 -20.02 -18.79
N GLU A 91 -9.09 -20.35 -17.50
CA GLU A 91 -9.84 -21.46 -16.91
C GLU A 91 -11.36 -21.29 -17.07
N GLN A 92 -11.87 -20.06 -17.11
CA GLN A 92 -13.28 -19.75 -17.30
C GLN A 92 -13.68 -19.47 -18.76
N GLY A 93 -12.77 -19.67 -19.72
CA GLY A 93 -13.03 -19.45 -21.14
C GLY A 93 -13.27 -17.97 -21.51
N ILE A 94 -12.76 -17.04 -20.73
CA ILE A 94 -12.91 -15.59 -20.96
C ILE A 94 -11.74 -15.08 -21.79
N GLU A 95 -12.03 -14.68 -23.03
CA GLU A 95 -11.03 -14.03 -23.89
C GLU A 95 -10.82 -12.58 -23.53
N ASP A 96 -9.61 -12.26 -23.13
CA ASP A 96 -9.19 -10.91 -22.77
C ASP A 96 -7.70 -10.68 -23.09
N SER A 97 -7.30 -9.40 -23.17
CA SER A 97 -5.93 -9.05 -23.50
C SER A 97 -5.54 -7.67 -22.93
N PRO A 98 -4.23 -7.40 -22.79
CA PRO A 98 -3.73 -6.06 -22.48
C PRO A 98 -4.29 -4.98 -23.41
N ALA A 99 -4.40 -5.27 -24.71
CA ALA A 99 -4.95 -4.34 -25.69
C ALA A 99 -6.43 -4.01 -25.45
N LYS A 100 -7.25 -5.01 -25.05
CA LYS A 100 -8.65 -4.79 -24.66
C LYS A 100 -8.76 -3.89 -23.42
N LEU A 101 -7.93 -4.11 -22.39
CA LEU A 101 -7.90 -3.25 -21.22
C LEU A 101 -7.44 -1.84 -21.57
N ALA A 102 -6.40 -1.69 -22.41
CA ALA A 102 -5.93 -0.39 -22.87
C ALA A 102 -7.01 0.40 -23.62
N ALA A 103 -7.79 -0.27 -24.46
CA ALA A 103 -8.93 0.33 -25.17
C ALA A 103 -10.02 0.81 -24.17
N ASP A 104 -10.34 0.01 -23.17
CA ASP A 104 -11.28 0.39 -22.11
C ASP A 104 -10.77 1.61 -21.33
N MET A 105 -9.50 1.63 -20.94
CA MET A 105 -8.88 2.76 -20.22
C MET A 105 -8.92 4.04 -21.04
N LYS A 106 -8.58 3.98 -22.33
CA LYS A 106 -8.65 5.13 -23.25
C LYS A 106 -10.08 5.65 -23.40
N ARG A 107 -11.04 4.74 -23.59
CA ARG A 107 -12.46 5.11 -23.75
C ARG A 107 -13.02 5.76 -22.50
N ILE A 108 -12.81 5.18 -21.31
CA ILE A 108 -13.34 5.71 -20.05
C ILE A 108 -12.59 6.97 -19.63
N GLY A 109 -11.28 7.02 -19.85
CA GLY A 109 -10.43 8.18 -19.57
C GLY A 109 -10.56 9.30 -20.60
N LEU A 110 -11.51 9.22 -21.56
CA LEU A 110 -11.76 10.23 -22.60
C LEU A 110 -10.48 10.60 -23.40
N GLY A 111 -9.55 9.67 -23.51
CA GLY A 111 -8.27 9.88 -24.19
C GLY A 111 -7.25 10.73 -23.41
N LEU A 112 -7.53 11.09 -22.16
CA LEU A 112 -6.65 11.94 -21.33
C LEU A 112 -5.49 11.16 -20.68
N GLY A 113 -5.58 9.83 -20.62
CA GLY A 113 -4.54 8.99 -20.03
C GLY A 113 -3.29 8.94 -20.91
N ASP A 114 -2.11 8.98 -20.27
CA ASP A 114 -0.84 8.80 -20.94
C ASP A 114 -0.73 7.41 -21.58
N PRO A 115 -0.49 7.29 -22.91
CA PRO A 115 -0.48 6.01 -23.62
C PRO A 115 0.62 5.06 -23.14
N GLU A 116 1.80 5.57 -22.77
CA GLU A 116 2.91 4.73 -22.28
C GLU A 116 2.59 4.17 -20.90
N HIS A 117 2.01 4.97 -20.01
CA HIS A 117 1.57 4.48 -18.71
C HIS A 117 0.45 3.44 -18.85
N ILE A 118 -0.53 3.66 -19.74
CA ILE A 118 -1.57 2.66 -20.03
C ILE A 118 -0.95 1.36 -20.51
N LYS A 119 0.01 1.41 -21.43
CA LYS A 119 0.73 0.25 -21.95
C LYS A 119 1.41 -0.53 -20.82
N VAL A 120 2.22 0.15 -20.01
CA VAL A 120 2.95 -0.48 -18.90
C VAL A 120 1.97 -1.17 -17.93
N VAL A 121 0.91 -0.49 -17.51
CA VAL A 121 -0.07 -1.04 -16.57
C VAL A 121 -0.77 -2.27 -17.15
N THR A 122 -1.17 -2.23 -18.41
CA THR A 122 -1.94 -3.31 -19.03
C THR A 122 -1.08 -4.53 -19.36
N GLU A 123 0.14 -4.34 -19.83
CA GLU A 123 1.07 -5.43 -20.17
C GLU A 123 1.62 -6.12 -18.91
N LEU A 124 1.87 -5.36 -17.85
CA LEU A 124 2.42 -5.89 -16.60
C LEU A 124 1.37 -6.40 -15.61
N ALA A 125 0.07 -6.23 -15.87
CA ALA A 125 -0.97 -6.64 -14.95
C ALA A 125 -0.93 -8.16 -14.63
N ALA A 126 -0.85 -9.03 -15.64
CA ALA A 126 -0.80 -10.47 -15.43
C ALA A 126 0.53 -10.94 -14.80
N PRO A 127 1.72 -10.49 -15.24
CA PRO A 127 2.96 -10.76 -14.54
C PRO A 127 2.96 -10.31 -13.08
N THR A 128 2.44 -9.10 -12.79
CA THR A 128 2.33 -8.58 -11.42
C THR A 128 1.39 -9.44 -10.57
N PHE A 129 0.27 -9.87 -11.10
CA PHE A 129 -0.65 -10.78 -10.42
C PHE A 129 0.05 -12.08 -9.99
N GLU A 130 0.76 -12.74 -10.91
CA GLU A 130 1.50 -13.97 -10.60
C GLU A 130 2.63 -13.71 -9.59
N TRP A 131 3.27 -12.55 -9.66
CA TRP A 131 4.27 -12.15 -8.67
C TRP A 131 3.64 -11.95 -7.29
N THR A 132 2.46 -11.29 -7.18
CA THR A 132 1.79 -11.12 -5.88
C THR A 132 1.44 -12.45 -5.21
N LYS A 133 1.04 -13.45 -6.00
CA LYS A 133 0.79 -14.82 -5.50
C LYS A 133 2.05 -15.43 -4.89
N LYS A 134 3.21 -15.24 -5.55
CA LYS A 134 4.51 -15.69 -5.01
C LYS A 134 4.86 -15.00 -3.69
N GLN A 135 4.39 -13.76 -3.50
CA GLN A 135 4.55 -13.03 -2.24
C GLN A 135 3.52 -13.40 -1.18
N GLY A 136 2.65 -14.38 -1.44
CA GLY A 136 1.67 -14.91 -0.48
C GLY A 136 0.30 -14.24 -0.52
N VAL A 137 0.00 -13.42 -1.54
CA VAL A 137 -1.34 -12.85 -1.72
C VAL A 137 -2.29 -13.95 -2.21
N VAL A 138 -3.41 -14.11 -1.53
CA VAL A 138 -4.49 -15.04 -1.92
C VAL A 138 -5.58 -14.27 -2.64
N TRP A 139 -5.97 -14.75 -3.82
CA TRP A 139 -6.96 -14.14 -4.68
C TRP A 139 -8.19 -15.04 -4.81
N ARG A 140 -9.38 -14.44 -4.80
CA ARG A 140 -10.61 -15.17 -5.17
C ARG A 140 -10.59 -15.51 -6.65
N THR A 141 -11.38 -16.50 -7.04
CA THR A 141 -11.51 -16.92 -8.44
C THR A 141 -12.77 -16.37 -9.13
N ASP A 142 -13.63 -15.67 -8.41
CA ASP A 142 -14.81 -15.00 -8.94
C ASP A 142 -14.43 -13.70 -9.66
N LEU A 143 -14.40 -13.76 -10.98
CA LEU A 143 -14.10 -12.60 -11.83
C LEU A 143 -15.29 -11.64 -11.90
N THR A 144 -15.01 -10.36 -11.70
CA THR A 144 -15.99 -9.29 -11.88
C THR A 144 -15.59 -8.36 -13.02
N GLY A 145 -16.58 -7.73 -13.64
CA GLY A 145 -16.40 -6.63 -14.60
C GLY A 145 -17.29 -5.48 -14.19
N LYS A 146 -16.68 -4.40 -13.70
CA LYS A 146 -17.38 -3.19 -13.28
C LYS A 146 -16.70 -1.96 -13.88
N GLY A 147 -17.40 -0.83 -13.87
CA GLY A 147 -16.77 0.46 -14.19
C GLY A 147 -16.27 0.60 -15.63
N GLY A 148 -16.99 0.05 -16.61
CA GLY A 148 -16.65 0.22 -18.02
C GLY A 148 -15.67 -0.80 -18.61
N HIS A 149 -15.35 -1.86 -17.87
CA HIS A 149 -14.61 -3.00 -18.41
C HIS A 149 -15.44 -3.75 -19.46
N SER A 150 -14.85 -4.06 -20.62
CA SER A 150 -15.45 -4.85 -21.69
C SER A 150 -15.39 -6.36 -21.44
N ALA A 151 -14.62 -6.80 -20.44
CA ALA A 151 -14.54 -8.20 -20.02
C ALA A 151 -14.50 -8.30 -18.48
N ARG A 152 -14.92 -9.45 -17.95
CA ARG A 152 -14.74 -9.77 -16.52
C ARG A 152 -13.27 -10.08 -16.27
N ARG A 153 -12.54 -9.16 -15.67
CA ARG A 153 -11.09 -9.24 -15.44
C ARG A 153 -10.63 -8.83 -14.04
N CYS A 154 -11.56 -8.37 -13.22
CA CYS A 154 -11.19 -7.90 -11.89
C CYS A 154 -11.26 -9.05 -10.90
N LEU A 155 -10.13 -9.30 -10.24
CA LEU A 155 -10.02 -10.20 -9.10
C LEU A 155 -9.87 -9.38 -7.82
N ILE A 156 -10.40 -9.90 -6.73
CA ILE A 156 -10.31 -9.32 -5.40
C ILE A 156 -9.55 -10.28 -4.49
N THR A 157 -8.81 -9.76 -3.52
CA THR A 157 -8.17 -10.60 -2.51
C THR A 157 -9.21 -11.38 -1.71
N GLU A 158 -8.81 -12.51 -1.10
CA GLU A 158 -9.72 -13.33 -0.29
C GLU A 158 -10.36 -12.52 0.83
N GLU A 159 -9.61 -11.64 1.48
CA GLU A 159 -10.08 -10.74 2.54
C GLU A 159 -11.02 -9.65 2.01
N GLY A 160 -11.09 -9.41 0.72
CA GLY A 160 -11.92 -8.38 0.12
C GLY A 160 -11.48 -6.95 0.40
N THR A 161 -10.25 -6.76 0.85
CA THR A 161 -9.66 -5.46 1.18
C THR A 161 -8.19 -5.39 0.76
N GLY A 162 -7.62 -4.19 0.76
CA GLY A 162 -6.19 -3.99 0.51
C GLY A 162 -5.27 -4.64 1.55
N GLN A 163 -5.78 -5.01 2.71
CA GLN A 163 -5.00 -5.75 3.71
C GLN A 163 -4.55 -7.12 3.18
N GLY A 164 -5.34 -7.75 2.30
CA GLY A 164 -4.98 -9.00 1.66
C GLY A 164 -3.70 -8.92 0.80
N ILE A 165 -3.26 -7.73 0.43
CA ILE A 165 -1.97 -7.50 -0.24
C ILE A 165 -0.93 -6.98 0.76
N LEU A 166 -1.31 -6.04 1.64
CA LEU A 166 -0.37 -5.38 2.55
C LEU A 166 0.23 -6.36 3.56
N ILE A 167 -0.58 -7.23 4.16
CA ILE A 167 -0.12 -8.18 5.18
C ILE A 167 0.95 -9.13 4.63
N PRO A 168 0.72 -9.82 3.48
CA PRO A 168 1.76 -10.65 2.87
C PRO A 168 3.03 -9.86 2.52
N PHE A 169 2.90 -8.65 1.98
CA PHE A 169 4.06 -7.83 1.62
C PHE A 169 4.86 -7.39 2.86
N MET A 170 4.20 -6.97 3.94
CA MET A 170 4.87 -6.64 5.20
C MET A 170 5.57 -7.85 5.81
N LYS A 171 4.94 -9.03 5.74
CA LYS A 171 5.56 -10.29 6.16
C LYS A 171 6.82 -10.59 5.35
N LYS A 172 6.73 -10.46 4.03
CA LYS A 172 7.86 -10.69 3.13
C LYS A 172 9.02 -9.72 3.41
N LEU A 173 8.75 -8.43 3.60
CA LEU A 173 9.79 -7.45 3.96
C LEU A 173 10.46 -7.79 5.29
N LYS A 174 9.70 -8.27 6.27
CA LYS A 174 10.26 -8.75 7.54
C LYS A 174 11.18 -9.94 7.34
N GLU A 175 10.81 -10.92 6.50
CA GLU A 175 11.63 -12.07 6.13
C GLU A 175 12.94 -11.66 5.44
N LEU A 176 12.86 -10.61 4.59
CA LEU A 176 14.02 -10.03 3.89
C LEU A 176 14.86 -9.09 4.78
N GLY A 177 14.46 -8.86 6.03
CA GLY A 177 15.17 -7.96 6.94
C GLY A 177 15.04 -6.47 6.56
N VAL A 178 14.04 -6.08 5.75
CA VAL A 178 13.83 -4.70 5.31
C VAL A 178 13.01 -3.94 6.36
N PRO A 179 13.56 -2.88 6.97
CA PRO A 179 12.83 -2.05 7.92
C PRO A 179 11.76 -1.18 7.21
N VAL A 180 10.56 -1.17 7.79
CA VAL A 180 9.50 -0.21 7.45
C VAL A 180 9.33 0.70 8.65
N VAL A 181 9.82 1.95 8.54
CA VAL A 181 9.90 2.90 9.65
C VAL A 181 8.78 3.92 9.53
N THR A 182 7.89 3.93 10.49
CA THR A 182 6.75 4.85 10.58
C THR A 182 7.10 6.12 11.35
N GLY A 183 6.32 7.20 11.19
CA GLY A 183 6.63 8.50 11.80
C GLY A 183 7.84 9.18 11.16
N MET A 184 8.20 8.83 9.93
CA MET A 184 9.31 9.35 9.15
C MET A 184 8.80 10.21 7.99
N LYS A 185 8.67 11.52 8.20
CA LYS A 185 8.24 12.45 7.14
C LYS A 185 9.45 12.94 6.35
N VAL A 186 9.63 12.42 5.13
CA VAL A 186 10.63 12.98 4.21
C VAL A 186 10.22 14.38 3.80
N ILE A 187 11.13 15.33 3.94
CA ILE A 187 10.91 16.75 3.64
C ILE A 187 11.78 17.27 2.50
N ARG A 188 12.83 16.54 2.14
CA ARG A 188 13.75 16.96 1.07
C ARG A 188 14.43 15.74 0.46
N LEU A 189 14.67 15.81 -0.85
CA LEU A 189 15.63 14.96 -1.55
C LEU A 189 16.98 15.67 -1.55
N ASP A 190 18.00 15.01 -1.03
CA ASP A 190 19.33 15.56 -0.96
C ASP A 190 20.09 15.26 -2.26
N GLN A 191 20.64 16.30 -2.88
CA GLN A 191 21.32 16.19 -4.18
C GLN A 191 22.81 16.58 -4.04
N ASN A 192 23.64 15.94 -4.83
CA ASN A 192 25.01 16.35 -5.01
C ASN A 192 25.12 17.55 -5.99
N LYS A 193 26.34 18.02 -6.23
CA LYS A 193 26.59 19.18 -7.10
C LYS A 193 26.16 18.94 -8.56
N GLU A 194 26.10 17.69 -8.98
CA GLU A 194 25.71 17.25 -10.32
C GLU A 194 24.19 17.04 -10.44
N GLY A 195 23.41 17.30 -9.37
CA GLY A 195 21.95 17.13 -9.34
C GLY A 195 21.46 15.71 -9.09
N ARG A 196 22.37 14.73 -8.87
CA ARG A 196 21.99 13.36 -8.53
C ARG A 196 21.45 13.32 -7.10
N VAL A 197 20.32 12.64 -6.90
CA VAL A 197 19.79 12.36 -5.56
C VAL A 197 20.68 11.33 -4.87
N ILE A 198 21.20 11.70 -3.71
CA ILE A 198 22.15 10.92 -2.90
C ILE A 198 21.61 10.57 -1.51
N GLY A 199 20.38 10.94 -1.22
CA GLY A 199 19.74 10.71 0.09
C GLY A 199 18.48 11.51 0.30
N VAL A 200 18.04 11.51 1.53
CA VAL A 200 16.86 12.27 1.97
C VAL A 200 17.10 12.90 3.33
N THR A 201 16.49 14.07 3.54
CA THR A 201 16.28 14.63 4.88
C THR A 201 14.85 14.31 5.31
N ALA A 202 14.69 13.69 6.47
CA ALA A 202 13.39 13.33 7.03
C ALA A 202 13.22 13.86 8.45
N LEU A 203 11.98 13.97 8.92
CA LEU A 203 11.65 14.21 10.33
C LEU A 203 11.34 12.87 10.99
N GLU A 204 12.23 12.45 11.90
CA GLU A 204 12.01 11.28 12.77
C GLU A 204 11.06 11.67 13.90
N ASP A 205 10.22 10.74 14.36
CA ASP A 205 9.16 10.97 15.37
C ASP A 205 8.10 12.00 14.93
N TYR A 206 7.94 12.19 13.62
CA TYR A 206 6.88 13.05 13.09
C TYR A 206 5.49 12.54 13.48
N LYS A 207 4.62 13.47 13.92
CA LYS A 207 3.22 13.17 14.26
C LYS A 207 2.31 13.89 13.27
N PHE A 208 1.54 13.12 12.51
CA PHE A 208 0.61 13.67 11.53
C PHE A 208 -0.36 14.68 12.18
N GLY A 209 -0.51 15.84 11.56
CA GLY A 209 -1.29 16.96 12.10
C GLY A 209 -0.54 17.86 13.08
N LYS A 210 0.73 17.58 13.38
CA LYS A 210 1.64 18.45 14.15
C LYS A 210 2.87 18.74 13.31
N GLU A 211 2.78 19.75 12.45
CA GLU A 211 3.78 20.04 11.41
C GLU A 211 5.16 20.42 11.96
N ASP A 212 5.22 20.92 13.19
CA ASP A 212 6.42 21.26 13.95
C ASP A 212 7.02 20.07 14.73
N SER A 213 6.42 18.88 14.60
CA SER A 213 6.90 17.67 15.27
C SER A 213 8.01 16.97 14.49
N GLY A 214 8.80 16.18 15.22
CA GLY A 214 9.88 15.38 14.67
C GLY A 214 11.22 16.09 14.71
N LYS A 215 12.28 15.30 14.57
CA LYS A 215 13.68 15.77 14.55
C LYS A 215 14.28 15.50 13.17
N PRO A 216 15.01 16.44 12.57
CA PRO A 216 15.63 16.23 11.28
C PRO A 216 16.72 15.16 11.36
N VAL A 217 16.70 14.24 10.41
CA VAL A 217 17.69 13.19 10.22
C VAL A 217 18.01 13.06 8.74
N GLU A 218 19.29 12.88 8.43
CA GLU A 218 19.78 12.65 7.07
C GLU A 218 20.04 11.15 6.88
N ILE A 219 19.57 10.60 5.76
CA ILE A 219 19.76 9.19 5.39
C ILE A 219 20.30 9.16 3.97
N LYS A 220 21.47 8.55 3.76
CA LYS A 220 22.09 8.45 2.45
C LYS A 220 21.50 7.30 1.62
N ALA A 221 21.36 7.54 0.33
CA ALA A 221 20.97 6.56 -0.68
C ALA A 221 22.10 6.41 -1.69
N LYS A 222 22.67 5.21 -1.78
CA LYS A 222 23.80 4.92 -2.67
C LYS A 222 23.37 4.79 -4.12
N ASP A 223 22.29 4.05 -4.37
CA ASP A 223 21.78 3.77 -5.70
C ASP A 223 20.63 4.71 -6.07
N GLY A 224 19.72 5.02 -5.13
CA GLY A 224 18.64 5.95 -5.39
C GLY A 224 17.51 5.98 -4.38
N VAL A 225 16.53 6.84 -4.68
CA VAL A 225 15.32 7.04 -3.87
C VAL A 225 14.09 6.77 -4.74
N ILE A 226 13.20 5.91 -4.27
CA ILE A 226 11.94 5.58 -4.92
C ILE A 226 10.80 6.38 -4.28
N LEU A 227 10.11 7.19 -5.10
CA LEU A 227 8.98 8.00 -4.69
C LEU A 227 7.67 7.20 -4.82
N ALA A 228 7.15 6.68 -3.70
CA ALA A 228 5.94 5.88 -3.65
C ALA A 228 4.91 6.45 -2.64
N PHE A 229 4.93 7.75 -2.42
CA PHE A 229 4.13 8.42 -1.38
C PHE A 229 2.66 8.68 -1.77
N GLY A 230 2.22 8.20 -2.92
CA GLY A 230 0.83 8.30 -3.40
C GLY A 230 0.51 9.63 -4.05
N GLY A 231 -0.79 9.93 -4.15
CA GLY A 231 -1.28 11.15 -4.79
C GLY A 231 -1.38 12.32 -3.82
N PHE A 232 -1.55 13.51 -4.38
CA PHE A 232 -1.62 14.79 -3.66
C PHE A 232 -3.06 15.36 -3.53
N SER A 233 -4.09 14.58 -3.82
CA SER A 233 -5.48 15.07 -3.80
C SER A 233 -5.94 15.59 -2.43
N ALA A 234 -5.33 15.16 -1.34
CA ALA A 234 -5.56 15.68 0.00
C ALA A 234 -4.78 16.97 0.32
N ASP A 235 -3.78 17.33 -0.48
CA ASP A 235 -3.02 18.57 -0.32
C ASP A 235 -3.78 19.72 -1.00
N VAL A 236 -4.58 20.42 -0.20
CA VAL A 236 -5.39 21.55 -0.68
C VAL A 236 -4.51 22.64 -1.28
N GLY A 237 -3.39 22.98 -0.66
CA GLY A 237 -2.50 24.02 -1.13
C GLY A 237 -1.89 23.70 -2.48
N TYR A 238 -1.44 22.45 -2.68
CA TYR A 238 -0.85 22.01 -3.93
C TYR A 238 -1.91 21.88 -5.04
N ARG A 239 -3.03 21.19 -4.78
CA ARG A 239 -4.07 21.02 -5.81
C ARG A 239 -4.70 22.34 -6.27
N THR A 240 -4.88 23.32 -5.35
CA THR A 240 -5.43 24.65 -5.69
C THR A 240 -4.49 25.48 -6.58
N ARG A 241 -3.16 25.22 -6.52
CA ARG A 241 -2.20 25.83 -7.46
C ARG A 241 -2.38 25.31 -8.89
N LEU A 242 -2.77 24.03 -9.03
CA LEU A 242 -3.01 23.42 -10.33
C LEU A 242 -4.39 23.75 -10.89
N ASP A 243 -5.41 23.79 -10.05
CA ASP A 243 -6.75 24.23 -10.38
C ASP A 243 -7.36 25.00 -9.19
N PRO A 244 -7.55 26.34 -9.31
CA PRO A 244 -8.10 27.18 -8.25
C PRO A 244 -9.49 26.76 -7.76
N LYS A 245 -10.23 25.95 -8.52
CA LYS A 245 -11.54 25.41 -8.13
C LYS A 245 -11.44 24.28 -7.12
N LEU A 246 -10.28 23.62 -7.00
CA LEU A 246 -10.05 22.48 -6.12
C LEU A 246 -9.75 22.92 -4.68
N THR A 247 -10.65 23.68 -4.09
CA THR A 247 -10.53 24.24 -2.73
C THR A 247 -10.76 23.21 -1.64
N GLY A 248 -10.58 23.62 -0.37
CA GLY A 248 -10.85 22.79 0.82
C GLY A 248 -12.34 22.41 1.01
N ASN A 249 -13.25 23.06 0.30
CA ASN A 249 -14.69 22.81 0.40
C ASN A 249 -15.17 21.62 -0.46
N LEU A 250 -14.28 21.02 -1.25
CA LEU A 250 -14.59 19.77 -1.96
C LEU A 250 -14.59 18.61 -0.96
N LYS A 251 -15.74 17.95 -0.83
CA LYS A 251 -15.94 16.75 -0.02
C LYS A 251 -15.73 15.49 -0.86
#